data_73ff0f8626b02575f25afea996020a7f
#
_entry.id   73ff0f8626b02575f25afea996020a7f
#
_cell.length_a   1.000
_cell.length_b   1.000
_cell.length_c   1.000
_cell.angle_alpha   90.00
_cell.angle_beta   90.00
_cell.angle_gamma   90.00
#
_symmetry.space_group_name_H-M   'P 1'
#
loop_
_entity.id
_entity.type
_entity.pdbx_description
1 polymer ?
#
loop_
_entity_poly.entity_id
_entity_poly.type
_entity_poly.pdbx_seq_one_letter_code
_entity_poly.pdbx_strand_id
1 'polypeptide(L)'
;MAGKRRSETMEENRAKLLAAARRAFAEKGFAAASMDELTASVGLTRGALYHNFGDKKGLLAAVVAEIDGEMAQRAKAEAAKAGDAWQQLLAEGITYIKMALDEEVRRIVLLDGPAFLGDPAQWPSQNSCLEATRQTVIAMIERGELKPVDADAAARLLNGAALNAALWVAASDEPEQALPKMIDAFIALASGLRTTPDEGK
;
A
#
# COMPACT_ATOMS: atom_id res chain seq x y z
N MET A 1 18.14 -26.24 21.97
CA MET A 1 19.09 -25.20 21.48
C MET A 1 19.30 -25.27 19.95
N ALA A 2 19.43 -26.42 19.31
CA ALA A 2 19.64 -26.54 17.84
C ALA A 2 18.47 -25.99 16.99
N GLY A 3 17.23 -26.22 17.39
CA GLY A 3 16.04 -25.74 16.66
C GLY A 3 15.91 -24.21 16.61
N LYS A 4 16.21 -23.51 17.71
CA LYS A 4 16.16 -22.05 17.80
C LYS A 4 17.19 -21.39 16.89
N ARG A 5 18.43 -21.91 16.86
CA ARG A 5 19.52 -21.41 16.01
C ARG A 5 19.22 -21.60 14.51
N ARG A 6 18.53 -22.69 14.14
CA ARG A 6 18.11 -22.94 12.74
C ARG A 6 17.00 -21.98 12.29
N SER A 7 16.06 -21.69 13.17
CA SER A 7 14.99 -20.70 12.90
C SER A 7 15.59 -19.31 12.74
N GLU A 8 16.48 -18.88 13.63
CA GLU A 8 17.18 -17.58 13.56
C GLU A 8 17.96 -17.43 12.24
N THR A 9 18.69 -18.47 11.80
CA THR A 9 19.41 -18.46 10.52
C THR A 9 18.46 -18.37 9.32
N MET A 10 17.29 -19.01 9.39
CA MET A 10 16.29 -18.93 8.31
C MET A 10 15.69 -17.52 8.20
N GLU A 11 15.36 -16.89 9.32
CA GLU A 11 14.84 -15.53 9.36
C GLU A 11 15.87 -14.51 8.84
N GLU A 12 17.14 -14.66 9.24
CA GLU A 12 18.23 -13.83 8.72
C GLU A 12 18.41 -13.97 7.21
N ASN A 13 18.38 -15.21 6.69
CA ASN A 13 18.50 -15.47 5.26
C ASN A 13 17.29 -14.91 4.49
N ARG A 14 16.09 -15.05 5.04
CA ARG A 14 14.87 -14.46 4.48
C ARG A 14 14.99 -12.94 4.38
N ALA A 15 15.41 -12.28 5.45
CA ALA A 15 15.59 -10.83 5.48
C ALA A 15 16.65 -10.34 4.48
N LYS A 16 17.78 -11.06 4.35
CA LYS A 16 18.82 -10.74 3.37
C LYS A 16 18.31 -10.83 1.93
N LEU A 17 17.58 -11.90 1.60
CA LEU A 17 16.98 -12.09 0.27
C LEU A 17 15.96 -11.01 -0.03
N LEU A 18 15.10 -10.67 0.94
CA LEU A 18 14.07 -9.64 0.79
C LEU A 18 14.69 -8.26 0.51
N ALA A 19 15.67 -7.86 1.30
CA ALA A 19 16.38 -6.60 1.11
C ALA A 19 17.15 -6.53 -0.23
N ALA A 20 17.75 -7.62 -0.67
CA ALA A 20 18.41 -7.67 -1.97
C ALA A 20 17.41 -7.61 -3.13
N ALA A 21 16.27 -8.30 -3.01
CA ALA A 21 15.19 -8.26 -3.99
C ALA A 21 14.60 -6.86 -4.12
N ARG A 22 14.31 -6.22 -3.00
CA ARG A 22 13.79 -4.85 -2.95
C ARG A 22 14.68 -3.89 -3.74
N ARG A 23 15.99 -3.91 -3.49
CA ARG A 23 16.97 -3.10 -4.27
C ARG A 23 16.97 -3.46 -5.75
N ALA A 24 17.05 -4.74 -6.08
CA ALA A 24 17.10 -5.18 -7.47
C ALA A 24 15.82 -4.83 -8.26
N PHE A 25 14.65 -4.93 -7.63
CA PHE A 25 13.38 -4.56 -8.24
C PHE A 25 13.24 -3.03 -8.38
N ALA A 26 13.69 -2.25 -7.41
CA ALA A 26 13.73 -0.79 -7.52
C ALA A 26 14.64 -0.34 -8.68
N GLU A 27 15.84 -0.89 -8.79
CA GLU A 27 16.83 -0.48 -9.77
C GLU A 27 16.53 -0.97 -11.20
N LYS A 28 16.22 -2.28 -11.34
CA LYS A 28 16.11 -2.95 -12.65
C LYS A 28 14.68 -3.26 -13.06
N GLY A 29 13.72 -3.23 -12.11
CA GLY A 29 12.36 -3.73 -12.25
C GLY A 29 12.28 -5.25 -12.11
N PHE A 30 11.08 -5.75 -11.85
CA PHE A 30 10.85 -7.17 -11.63
C PHE A 30 11.28 -8.02 -12.84
N ALA A 31 10.92 -7.65 -14.05
CA ALA A 31 11.20 -8.46 -15.25
C ALA A 31 12.70 -8.70 -15.44
N ALA A 32 13.52 -7.65 -15.32
CA ALA A 32 14.96 -7.69 -15.60
C ALA A 32 15.82 -8.19 -14.42
N ALA A 33 15.30 -8.21 -13.19
CA ALA A 33 16.05 -8.68 -12.04
C ALA A 33 16.40 -10.18 -12.13
N SER A 34 17.70 -10.50 -12.05
CA SER A 34 18.21 -11.86 -12.09
C SER A 34 18.22 -12.51 -10.71
N MET A 35 17.62 -13.70 -10.58
CA MET A 35 17.63 -14.44 -9.33
C MET A 35 19.03 -14.95 -8.96
N ASP A 36 19.86 -15.23 -9.96
CA ASP A 36 21.25 -15.66 -9.72
C ASP A 36 22.08 -14.52 -9.18
N GLU A 37 22.02 -13.33 -9.78
CA GLU A 37 22.71 -12.14 -9.29
C GLU A 37 22.24 -11.77 -7.87
N LEU A 38 20.92 -11.82 -7.63
CA LEU A 38 20.32 -11.50 -6.35
C LEU A 38 20.84 -12.44 -5.24
N THR A 39 20.78 -13.76 -5.46
CA THR A 39 21.23 -14.73 -4.46
C THR A 39 22.74 -14.67 -4.24
N ALA A 40 23.52 -14.49 -5.31
CA ALA A 40 24.97 -14.33 -5.23
C ALA A 40 25.37 -13.06 -4.42
N SER A 41 24.64 -11.96 -4.58
CA SER A 41 24.93 -10.69 -3.89
C SER A 41 24.86 -10.78 -2.37
N VAL A 42 24.12 -11.76 -1.84
CA VAL A 42 23.95 -11.99 -0.39
C VAL A 42 24.58 -13.30 0.10
N GLY A 43 25.35 -13.97 -0.77
CA GLY A 43 26.05 -15.21 -0.43
C GLY A 43 25.12 -16.41 -0.18
N LEU A 44 23.92 -16.40 -0.80
CA LEU A 44 22.93 -17.46 -0.67
C LEU A 44 22.72 -18.20 -2.00
N THR A 45 22.07 -19.35 -1.93
CA THR A 45 21.78 -20.19 -3.09
C THR A 45 20.36 -19.96 -3.63
N ARG A 46 20.11 -20.30 -4.90
CA ARG A 46 18.74 -20.36 -5.46
C ARG A 46 17.82 -21.27 -4.63
N GLY A 47 18.33 -22.38 -4.11
CA GLY A 47 17.57 -23.27 -3.23
C GLY A 47 17.06 -22.57 -1.98
N ALA A 48 17.87 -21.69 -1.37
CA ALA A 48 17.44 -20.89 -0.24
C ALA A 48 16.31 -19.90 -0.61
N LEU A 49 16.37 -19.29 -1.80
CA LEU A 49 15.32 -18.42 -2.30
C LEU A 49 14.01 -19.19 -2.51
N TYR A 50 14.05 -20.30 -3.24
CA TYR A 50 12.87 -21.13 -3.48
C TYR A 50 12.26 -21.69 -2.19
N HIS A 51 13.08 -22.04 -1.22
CA HIS A 51 12.61 -22.50 0.09
C HIS A 51 11.85 -21.42 0.86
N ASN A 52 12.30 -20.15 0.78
CA ASN A 52 11.69 -19.03 1.52
C ASN A 52 10.48 -18.39 0.82
N PHE A 53 10.45 -18.38 -0.51
CA PHE A 53 9.49 -17.58 -1.28
C PHE A 53 8.76 -18.37 -2.38
N GLY A 54 9.13 -19.64 -2.59
CA GLY A 54 8.55 -20.47 -3.64
C GLY A 54 9.12 -20.16 -5.03
N ASP A 55 8.96 -18.94 -5.49
CA ASP A 55 9.43 -18.49 -6.81
C ASP A 55 9.72 -16.98 -6.83
N LYS A 56 10.01 -16.43 -8.01
CA LYS A 56 10.26 -15.00 -8.20
C LYS A 56 9.04 -14.15 -7.90
N LYS A 57 7.83 -14.65 -8.21
CA LYS A 57 6.57 -13.94 -7.90
C LYS A 57 6.29 -13.94 -6.40
N GLY A 58 6.53 -15.04 -5.69
CA GLY A 58 6.42 -15.09 -4.24
C GLY A 58 7.39 -14.14 -3.55
N LEU A 59 8.60 -13.98 -4.10
CA LEU A 59 9.55 -12.97 -3.63
C LEU A 59 9.04 -11.55 -3.88
N LEU A 60 8.49 -11.26 -5.06
CA LEU A 60 7.86 -9.97 -5.34
C LEU A 60 6.70 -9.70 -4.38
N ALA A 61 5.81 -10.68 -4.16
CA ALA A 61 4.70 -10.54 -3.23
C ALA A 61 5.15 -10.20 -1.81
N ALA A 62 6.27 -10.79 -1.36
CA ALA A 62 6.84 -10.47 -0.06
C ALA A 62 7.43 -9.05 0.01
N VAL A 63 8.10 -8.59 -1.06
CA VAL A 63 8.61 -7.20 -1.16
C VAL A 63 7.46 -6.21 -1.19
N VAL A 64 6.43 -6.46 -2.00
CA VAL A 64 5.23 -5.62 -2.08
C VAL A 64 4.54 -5.53 -0.72
N ALA A 65 4.38 -6.65 0.00
CA ALA A 65 3.75 -6.66 1.32
C ALA A 65 4.55 -5.85 2.37
N GLU A 66 5.88 -5.88 2.30
CA GLU A 66 6.74 -5.08 3.18
C GLU A 66 6.56 -3.59 2.91
N ILE A 67 6.66 -3.17 1.64
CA ILE A 67 6.54 -1.76 1.26
C ILE A 67 5.11 -1.24 1.53
N ASP A 68 4.07 -2.02 1.21
CA ASP A 68 2.69 -1.64 1.47
C ASP A 68 2.40 -1.49 2.98
N GLY A 69 3.02 -2.34 3.81
CA GLY A 69 3.00 -2.18 5.26
C GLY A 69 3.65 -0.87 5.74
N GLU A 70 4.79 -0.49 5.17
CA GLU A 70 5.46 0.79 5.45
C GLU A 70 4.61 1.98 4.97
N MET A 71 3.97 1.87 3.80
CA MET A 71 3.04 2.87 3.28
C MET A 71 1.86 3.09 4.24
N ALA A 72 1.25 2.00 4.71
CA ALA A 72 0.14 2.08 5.66
C ALA A 72 0.55 2.74 6.99
N GLN A 73 1.72 2.41 7.53
CA GLN A 73 2.25 3.05 8.74
C GLN A 73 2.50 4.54 8.53
N ARG A 74 3.10 4.93 7.40
CA ARG A 74 3.37 6.32 7.05
C ARG A 74 2.07 7.11 6.88
N ALA A 75 1.06 6.55 6.21
CA ALA A 75 -0.23 7.18 6.03
C ALA A 75 -0.94 7.44 7.38
N LYS A 76 -0.94 6.44 8.28
CA LYS A 76 -1.48 6.57 9.64
C LYS A 76 -0.72 7.61 10.48
N ALA A 77 0.60 7.64 10.39
CA ALA A 77 1.41 8.61 11.11
C ALA A 77 1.14 10.06 10.66
N GLU A 78 0.92 10.28 9.37
CA GLU A 78 0.53 11.60 8.85
C GLU A 78 -0.92 11.94 9.23
N ALA A 79 -1.84 10.99 9.15
CA ALA A 79 -3.23 11.17 9.56
C ALA A 79 -3.34 11.57 11.04
N ALA A 80 -2.55 10.97 11.92
CA ALA A 80 -2.55 11.27 13.35
C ALA A 80 -2.16 12.74 13.69
N LYS A 81 -1.57 13.47 12.74
CA LYS A 81 -1.25 14.91 12.90
C LYS A 81 -2.42 15.80 12.53
N ALA A 82 -3.44 15.28 11.87
CA ALA A 82 -4.63 16.02 11.48
C ALA A 82 -5.60 16.18 12.67
N GLY A 83 -6.51 17.16 12.57
CA GLY A 83 -7.34 17.58 13.70
C GLY A 83 -8.44 16.58 14.08
N ASP A 84 -9.48 16.52 13.27
CA ASP A 84 -10.65 15.68 13.53
C ASP A 84 -10.64 14.38 12.71
N ALA A 85 -11.57 13.49 12.99
CA ALA A 85 -11.66 12.19 12.34
C ALA A 85 -11.83 12.29 10.81
N TRP A 86 -12.54 13.31 10.32
CA TRP A 86 -12.69 13.57 8.90
C TRP A 86 -11.36 13.99 8.25
N GLN A 87 -10.65 14.90 8.90
CA GLN A 87 -9.34 15.34 8.43
C GLN A 87 -8.32 14.20 8.46
N GLN A 88 -8.39 13.34 9.47
CA GLN A 88 -7.55 12.13 9.56
C GLN A 88 -7.84 11.15 8.42
N LEU A 89 -9.12 10.88 8.13
CA LEU A 89 -9.54 10.01 7.03
C LEU A 89 -9.02 10.53 5.68
N LEU A 90 -9.19 11.82 5.42
CA LEU A 90 -8.67 12.45 4.19
C LEU A 90 -7.15 12.42 4.13
N ALA A 91 -6.47 12.74 5.23
CA ALA A 91 -5.01 12.79 5.29
C ALA A 91 -4.38 11.40 5.04
N GLU A 92 -5.02 10.32 5.52
CA GLU A 92 -4.58 8.95 5.25
C GLU A 92 -4.64 8.63 3.75
N GLY A 93 -5.79 8.88 3.10
CA GLY A 93 -5.95 8.67 1.66
C GLY A 93 -5.05 9.55 0.80
N ILE A 94 -4.95 10.84 1.13
CA ILE A 94 -4.09 11.80 0.42
C ILE A 94 -2.61 11.39 0.54
N THR A 95 -2.18 10.95 1.73
CA THR A 95 -0.80 10.50 1.92
C THR A 95 -0.52 9.25 1.10
N TYR A 96 -1.45 8.30 1.05
CA TYR A 96 -1.34 7.12 0.19
C TYR A 96 -1.17 7.52 -1.28
N ILE A 97 -2.00 8.44 -1.79
CA ILE A 97 -1.91 8.94 -3.19
C ILE A 97 -0.55 9.62 -3.44
N LYS A 98 -0.07 10.43 -2.50
CA LYS A 98 1.23 11.12 -2.61
C LYS A 98 2.43 10.17 -2.73
N MET A 99 2.35 8.98 -2.15
CA MET A 99 3.42 7.99 -2.24
C MET A 99 3.62 7.44 -3.66
N ALA A 100 2.71 7.70 -4.58
CA ALA A 100 2.90 7.40 -6.00
C ALA A 100 4.06 8.18 -6.66
N LEU A 101 4.55 9.25 -6.03
CA LEU A 101 5.76 9.96 -6.46
C LEU A 101 7.07 9.35 -5.91
N ASP A 102 7.00 8.45 -4.95
CA ASP A 102 8.17 7.71 -4.47
C ASP A 102 8.57 6.68 -5.53
N GLU A 103 9.80 6.74 -6.02
CA GLU A 103 10.25 5.89 -7.14
C GLU A 103 10.16 4.40 -6.83
N GLU A 104 10.46 3.99 -5.59
CA GLU A 104 10.39 2.59 -5.17
C GLU A 104 8.93 2.12 -5.11
N VAL A 105 8.06 2.89 -4.46
CA VAL A 105 6.62 2.60 -4.37
C VAL A 105 6.00 2.55 -5.77
N ARG A 106 6.29 3.56 -6.58
CA ARG A 106 5.81 3.65 -7.95
C ARG A 106 6.17 2.40 -8.73
N ARG A 107 7.46 2.03 -8.72
CA ARG A 107 7.96 0.92 -9.53
C ARG A 107 7.48 -0.43 -9.04
N ILE A 108 7.67 -0.71 -7.76
CA ILE A 108 7.45 -2.05 -7.21
C ILE A 108 5.98 -2.29 -6.90
N VAL A 109 5.33 -1.36 -6.19
CA VAL A 109 3.96 -1.57 -5.68
C VAL A 109 2.92 -1.20 -6.72
N LEU A 110 3.08 -0.06 -7.41
CA LEU A 110 2.02 0.49 -8.26
C LEU A 110 2.14 0.10 -9.74
N LEU A 111 3.32 -0.29 -10.23
CA LEU A 111 3.51 -0.73 -11.63
C LEU A 111 3.78 -2.23 -11.73
N ASP A 112 4.89 -2.73 -11.16
CA ASP A 112 5.25 -4.14 -11.26
C ASP A 112 4.27 -5.04 -10.47
N GLY A 113 3.82 -4.60 -9.30
CA GLY A 113 2.87 -5.33 -8.47
C GLY A 113 1.62 -5.75 -9.24
N PRO A 114 0.81 -4.82 -9.75
CA PRO A 114 -0.39 -5.16 -10.53
C PRO A 114 -0.11 -5.97 -11.79
N ALA A 115 1.00 -5.67 -12.48
CA ALA A 115 1.37 -6.35 -13.72
C ALA A 115 1.69 -7.84 -13.52
N PHE A 116 2.27 -8.23 -12.37
CA PHE A 116 2.75 -9.58 -12.13
C PHE A 116 2.00 -10.35 -11.04
N LEU A 117 1.40 -9.65 -10.07
CA LEU A 117 0.63 -10.26 -8.96
C LEU A 117 -0.89 -10.16 -9.14
N GLY A 118 -1.35 -9.35 -10.08
CA GLY A 118 -2.78 -9.11 -10.32
C GLY A 118 -3.35 -7.97 -9.48
N ASP A 119 -4.67 -7.97 -9.34
CA ASP A 119 -5.44 -6.88 -8.75
C ASP A 119 -5.00 -6.54 -7.31
N PRO A 120 -4.47 -5.34 -7.07
CA PRO A 120 -4.05 -4.90 -5.74
C PRO A 120 -5.18 -4.94 -4.69
N ALA A 121 -6.43 -4.74 -5.09
CA ALA A 121 -7.57 -4.79 -4.17
C ALA A 121 -7.77 -6.19 -3.53
N GLN A 122 -7.15 -7.23 -4.09
CA GLN A 122 -7.18 -8.60 -3.58
C GLN A 122 -5.96 -8.95 -2.71
N TRP A 123 -5.00 -8.03 -2.54
CA TRP A 123 -3.81 -8.32 -1.75
C TRP A 123 -4.15 -8.38 -0.25
N PRO A 124 -3.50 -9.30 0.53
CA PRO A 124 -3.78 -9.46 1.96
C PRO A 124 -3.60 -8.19 2.79
N SER A 125 -2.65 -7.33 2.42
CA SER A 125 -2.38 -6.04 3.07
C SER A 125 -3.58 -5.08 3.02
N GLN A 126 -4.34 -5.10 1.94
CA GLN A 126 -5.52 -4.25 1.77
C GLN A 126 -6.66 -4.58 2.74
N ASN A 127 -6.76 -5.82 3.20
CA ASN A 127 -7.80 -6.22 4.17
C ASN A 127 -7.66 -5.49 5.51
N SER A 128 -6.43 -5.28 5.99
CA SER A 128 -6.19 -4.57 7.25
C SER A 128 -6.49 -3.08 7.14
N CYS A 129 -6.16 -2.45 6.01
CA CYS A 129 -6.49 -1.06 5.73
C CYS A 129 -8.01 -0.88 5.62
N LEU A 130 -8.69 -1.80 4.91
CA LEU A 130 -10.14 -1.78 4.76
C LEU A 130 -10.86 -1.83 6.10
N GLU A 131 -10.46 -2.74 7.00
CA GLU A 131 -11.09 -2.86 8.31
C GLU A 131 -10.89 -1.59 9.15
N ALA A 132 -9.70 -0.98 9.14
CA ALA A 132 -9.44 0.27 9.84
C ALA A 132 -10.32 1.41 9.32
N THR A 133 -10.43 1.56 7.99
CA THR A 133 -11.30 2.56 7.36
C THR A 133 -12.77 2.31 7.70
N ARG A 134 -13.22 1.05 7.68
CA ARG A 134 -14.59 0.66 8.03
C ARG A 134 -14.95 1.08 9.47
N GLN A 135 -14.06 0.84 10.43
CA GLN A 135 -14.28 1.25 11.83
C GLN A 135 -14.37 2.77 11.97
N THR A 136 -13.51 3.50 11.27
CA THR A 136 -13.56 4.97 11.24
C THR A 136 -14.90 5.47 10.67
N VAL A 137 -15.34 4.89 9.56
CA VAL A 137 -16.62 5.25 8.91
C VAL A 137 -17.80 4.96 9.83
N ILE A 138 -17.86 3.79 10.50
CA ILE A 138 -18.90 3.46 11.49
C ILE A 138 -18.97 4.53 12.56
N ALA A 139 -17.86 4.84 13.21
CA ALA A 139 -17.82 5.82 14.28
C ALA A 139 -18.26 7.22 13.82
N MET A 140 -17.97 7.61 12.57
CA MET A 140 -18.39 8.89 12.00
C MET A 140 -19.87 8.91 11.66
N ILE A 141 -20.46 7.81 11.18
CA ILE A 141 -21.90 7.67 10.95
C ILE A 141 -22.65 7.77 12.28
N GLU A 142 -22.19 7.08 13.33
CA GLU A 142 -22.79 7.12 14.67
C GLU A 142 -22.78 8.54 15.28
N ARG A 143 -21.75 9.34 14.97
CA ARG A 143 -21.69 10.76 15.38
C ARG A 143 -22.46 11.71 14.49
N GLY A 144 -23.08 11.21 13.41
CA GLY A 144 -23.82 12.04 12.44
C GLY A 144 -22.93 12.90 11.53
N GLU A 145 -21.65 12.62 11.46
CA GLU A 145 -20.69 13.33 10.61
C GLU A 145 -20.75 12.86 9.14
N LEU A 146 -21.13 11.61 8.93
CA LEU A 146 -21.36 11.02 7.62
C LEU A 146 -22.84 10.65 7.44
N LYS A 147 -23.27 10.65 6.17
CA LYS A 147 -24.59 10.16 5.77
C LYS A 147 -24.77 8.69 6.17
N PRO A 148 -26.01 8.24 6.43
CA PRO A 148 -26.31 6.84 6.78
C PRO A 148 -26.18 5.96 5.54
N VAL A 149 -24.98 5.49 5.28
CA VAL A 149 -24.64 4.56 4.20
C VAL A 149 -24.07 3.26 4.79
N ASP A 150 -24.04 2.20 3.99
CA ASP A 150 -23.35 0.98 4.40
C ASP A 150 -21.85 1.24 4.59
N ALA A 151 -21.34 0.96 5.78
CA ALA A 151 -19.96 1.31 6.16
C ALA A 151 -18.91 0.47 5.44
N ASP A 152 -19.20 -0.81 5.11
CA ASP A 152 -18.28 -1.66 4.34
C ASP A 152 -18.19 -1.15 2.89
N ALA A 153 -19.32 -0.83 2.28
CA ALA A 153 -19.36 -0.26 0.94
C ALA A 153 -18.63 1.10 0.88
N ALA A 154 -18.87 1.99 1.85
CA ALA A 154 -18.19 3.28 1.90
C ALA A 154 -16.68 3.14 2.07
N ALA A 155 -16.22 2.26 2.97
CA ALA A 155 -14.80 2.00 3.18
C ALA A 155 -14.13 1.43 1.92
N ARG A 156 -14.77 0.48 1.22
CA ARG A 156 -14.27 -0.07 -0.05
C ARG A 156 -14.15 0.99 -1.13
N LEU A 157 -15.14 1.87 -1.25
CA LEU A 157 -15.11 2.94 -2.24
C LEU A 157 -14.03 3.99 -1.92
N LEU A 158 -13.86 4.36 -0.67
CA LEU A 158 -12.81 5.29 -0.25
C LEU A 158 -11.40 4.72 -0.50
N ASN A 159 -11.14 3.49 -0.05
CA ASN A 159 -9.84 2.84 -0.28
C ASN A 159 -9.60 2.58 -1.77
N GLY A 160 -10.63 2.14 -2.50
CA GLY A 160 -10.55 1.93 -3.94
C GLY A 160 -10.28 3.23 -4.71
N ALA A 161 -10.89 4.35 -4.31
CA ALA A 161 -10.62 5.65 -4.91
C ALA A 161 -9.18 6.11 -4.67
N ALA A 162 -8.65 5.96 -3.45
CA ALA A 162 -7.27 6.31 -3.12
C ALA A 162 -6.27 5.42 -3.89
N LEU A 163 -6.52 4.10 -3.94
CA LEU A 163 -5.70 3.16 -4.71
C LEU A 163 -5.72 3.48 -6.21
N ASN A 164 -6.90 3.69 -6.79
CA ASN A 164 -7.03 4.04 -8.22
C ASN A 164 -6.32 5.36 -8.54
N ALA A 165 -6.45 6.36 -7.66
CA ALA A 165 -5.74 7.63 -7.80
C ALA A 165 -4.21 7.43 -7.79
N ALA A 166 -3.68 6.63 -6.87
CA ALA A 166 -2.25 6.33 -6.80
C ALA A 166 -1.76 5.58 -8.05
N LEU A 167 -2.49 4.57 -8.51
CA LEU A 167 -2.18 3.83 -9.75
C LEU A 167 -2.16 4.76 -10.97
N TRP A 168 -3.12 5.67 -11.07
CA TRP A 168 -3.21 6.61 -12.18
C TRP A 168 -2.06 7.62 -12.18
N VAL A 169 -1.70 8.17 -11.02
CA VAL A 169 -0.52 9.04 -10.85
C VAL A 169 0.76 8.28 -11.23
N ALA A 170 0.92 7.05 -10.73
CA ALA A 170 2.10 6.24 -11.02
C ALA A 170 2.29 5.92 -12.50
N ALA A 171 1.19 5.70 -13.24
CA ALA A 171 1.20 5.39 -14.67
C ALA A 171 1.28 6.63 -15.58
N SER A 172 1.13 7.85 -15.03
CA SER A 172 1.17 9.09 -15.80
C SER A 172 2.58 9.40 -16.30
N ASP A 173 2.66 10.01 -17.49
CA ASP A 173 3.91 10.58 -18.03
C ASP A 173 4.36 11.81 -17.23
N GLU A 174 3.42 12.51 -16.58
CA GLU A 174 3.66 13.72 -15.78
C GLU A 174 3.04 13.56 -14.37
N PRO A 175 3.60 12.66 -13.52
CA PRO A 175 2.99 12.30 -12.23
C PRO A 175 2.85 13.49 -11.28
N GLU A 176 3.79 14.44 -11.29
CA GLU A 176 3.73 15.64 -10.46
C GLU A 176 2.56 16.58 -10.84
N GLN A 177 2.18 16.61 -12.12
CA GLN A 177 1.02 17.39 -12.59
C GLN A 177 -0.30 16.62 -12.39
N ALA A 178 -0.26 15.29 -12.44
CA ALA A 178 -1.40 14.42 -12.21
C ALA A 178 -1.83 14.42 -10.72
N LEU A 179 -0.86 14.43 -9.82
CA LEU A 179 -1.08 14.28 -8.37
C LEU A 179 -2.10 15.27 -7.80
N PRO A 180 -1.98 16.60 -7.97
CA PRO A 180 -2.95 17.54 -7.38
C PRO A 180 -4.36 17.31 -7.92
N LYS A 181 -4.52 17.01 -9.20
CA LYS A 181 -5.83 16.74 -9.83
C LYS A 181 -6.52 15.52 -9.21
N MET A 182 -5.74 14.46 -8.91
CA MET A 182 -6.28 13.26 -8.29
C MET A 182 -6.60 13.46 -6.82
N ILE A 183 -5.81 14.24 -6.10
CA ILE A 183 -6.12 14.62 -4.71
C ILE A 183 -7.41 15.44 -4.64
N ASP A 184 -7.57 16.45 -5.50
CA ASP A 184 -8.77 17.28 -5.53
C ASP A 184 -10.04 16.44 -5.84
N ALA A 185 -9.94 15.52 -6.81
CA ALA A 185 -11.02 14.61 -7.15
C ALA A 185 -11.35 13.65 -6.00
N PHE A 186 -10.33 13.09 -5.33
CA PHE A 186 -10.52 12.23 -4.15
C PHE A 186 -11.24 12.96 -3.02
N ILE A 187 -10.81 14.19 -2.69
CA ILE A 187 -11.43 15.01 -1.66
C ILE A 187 -12.90 15.30 -2.01
N ALA A 188 -13.20 15.65 -3.27
CA ALA A 188 -14.55 15.92 -3.73
C ALA A 188 -15.46 14.69 -3.61
N LEU A 189 -14.97 13.51 -4.04
CA LEU A 189 -15.69 12.24 -3.90
C LEU A 189 -15.96 11.89 -2.44
N ALA A 190 -14.94 11.92 -1.60
CA ALA A 190 -15.06 11.61 -0.18
C ALA A 190 -16.02 12.59 0.52
N SER A 191 -15.96 13.89 0.19
CA SER A 191 -16.84 14.93 0.75
C SER A 191 -18.31 14.69 0.45
N GLY A 192 -18.64 13.98 -0.63
CA GLY A 192 -20.01 13.56 -0.93
C GLY A 192 -20.66 12.66 0.14
N LEU A 193 -19.85 12.02 0.99
CA LEU A 193 -20.32 11.21 2.11
C LEU A 193 -20.66 12.04 3.35
N ARG A 194 -20.20 13.29 3.46
CA ARG A 194 -20.49 14.13 4.63
C ARG A 194 -21.95 14.52 4.70
N THR A 195 -22.45 14.60 5.91
CA THR A 195 -23.69 15.31 6.17
C THR A 195 -23.47 16.81 5.89
N THR A 196 -24.33 17.43 5.08
CA THR A 196 -24.41 18.88 5.04
C THR A 196 -24.94 19.34 6.40
N PRO A 197 -24.32 20.36 7.04
CA PRO A 197 -25.00 21.02 8.16
C PRO A 197 -26.37 21.43 7.66
N ASP A 198 -27.44 21.09 8.40
CA ASP A 198 -28.77 21.57 8.12
C ASP A 198 -28.68 23.10 8.07
N GLU A 199 -28.85 23.68 6.88
CA GLU A 199 -29.03 25.12 6.77
C GLU A 199 -30.38 25.41 7.48
N GLY A 200 -30.24 25.78 8.76
CA GLY A 200 -31.37 25.95 9.69
C GLY A 200 -32.49 26.71 9.04
N LYS A 201 -33.66 26.07 9.02
CA LYS A 201 -34.95 26.72 8.76
C LYS A 201 -35.25 27.76 9.83
#